data_fd08b5e4a0af3fa818543f18306c26bf
#
_entry.id   fd08b5e4a0af3fa818543f18306c26bf
#
_cell.length_a   1.000
_cell.length_b   1.000
_cell.length_c   1.000
_cell.angle_alpha   90.00
_cell.angle_beta   90.00
_cell.angle_gamma   90.00
#
_symmetry.space_group_name_H-M   'P 1'
#
loop_
_entity.id
_entity.type
_entity.pdbx_description
1 polymer ?
#
loop_
_entity_poly.entity_id
_entity_poly.type
_entity_poly.pdbx_seq_one_letter_code
_entity_poly.pdbx_strand_id
1 'polypeptide(L)' 'MKMQRIRDLREDNDLKQTDIADYLHISQRTYSHYETDSRSMPIEVPRRLAVYYNTSMDYLAELTDEKKPYTRSKETLPK' A
#
# COMPACT_ATOMS: atom_id res chain seq x y z
N MET A 1 -6.68 -10.58 -4.99
CA MET A 1 -7.13 -9.32 -4.39
C MET A 1 -6.67 -8.17 -5.25
N LYS A 2 -7.55 -7.23 -5.50
CA LYS A 2 -7.22 -6.10 -6.36
C LYS A 2 -6.84 -4.91 -5.51
N MET A 3 -5.71 -4.28 -5.82
CA MET A 3 -5.22 -3.16 -5.02
C MET A 3 -4.92 -1.95 -5.91
N GLN A 4 -5.95 -1.52 -6.63
CA GLN A 4 -5.88 -0.37 -7.52
C GLN A 4 -5.37 0.88 -6.81
N ARG A 5 -5.67 1.01 -5.54
CA ARG A 5 -5.35 2.23 -4.80
C ARG A 5 -3.86 2.44 -4.55
N ILE A 6 -3.04 1.41 -4.70
CA ILE A 6 -1.60 1.63 -4.55
C ILE A 6 -1.09 2.55 -5.64
N ARG A 7 -1.63 2.44 -6.84
CA ARG A 7 -1.28 3.35 -7.93
C ARG A 7 -1.84 4.73 -7.67
N ASP A 8 -3.09 4.81 -7.24
CA ASP A 8 -3.74 6.08 -6.96
C ASP A 8 -2.97 6.87 -5.91
N LEU A 9 -2.57 6.19 -4.83
CA LEU A 9 -1.82 6.86 -3.77
C LEU A 9 -0.45 7.32 -4.24
N ARG A 10 0.19 6.51 -5.09
CA ARG A 10 1.49 6.90 -5.62
C ARG A 10 1.36 8.16 -6.45
N GLU A 11 0.36 8.21 -7.32
CA GLU A 11 0.16 9.37 -8.20
C GLU A 11 -0.29 10.59 -7.39
N ASP A 12 -1.11 10.40 -6.38
CA ASP A 12 -1.56 11.50 -5.54
C ASP A 12 -0.41 12.15 -4.79
N ASN A 13 0.64 11.39 -4.52
CA ASN A 13 1.81 11.90 -3.81
C ASN A 13 2.95 12.28 -4.75
N ASP A 14 2.68 12.33 -6.05
CA ASP A 14 3.66 12.70 -7.07
C ASP A 14 4.90 11.82 -7.03
N LEU A 15 4.71 10.55 -6.76
CA LEU A 15 5.81 9.60 -6.68
C LEU A 15 5.91 8.80 -7.96
N LYS A 16 7.15 8.44 -8.31
CA LYS A 16 7.41 7.58 -9.45
C LYS A 16 7.40 6.12 -8.99
N GLN A 17 7.22 5.22 -9.97
CA GLN A 17 7.30 3.80 -9.65
C GLN A 17 8.66 3.44 -9.06
N THR A 18 9.72 4.09 -9.53
CA THR A 18 11.06 3.82 -9.02
C THR A 18 11.19 4.22 -7.56
N ASP A 19 10.50 5.28 -7.14
CA ASP A 19 10.56 5.69 -5.74
C ASP A 19 10.01 4.60 -4.82
N ILE A 20 8.89 4.01 -5.22
CA ILE A 20 8.28 2.96 -4.42
C ILE A 20 9.08 1.67 -4.51
N ALA A 21 9.58 1.35 -5.70
CA ALA A 21 10.41 0.16 -5.87
C ALA A 21 11.64 0.23 -4.97
N ASP A 22 12.26 1.40 -4.88
CA ASP A 22 13.42 1.59 -4.01
C ASP A 22 13.04 1.39 -2.54
N TYR A 23 11.90 1.93 -2.13
CA TYR A 23 11.43 1.74 -0.76
C TYR A 23 11.23 0.26 -0.44
N LEU A 24 10.71 -0.49 -1.40
CA LEU A 24 10.40 -1.91 -1.21
C LEU A 24 11.62 -2.80 -1.48
N HIS A 25 12.72 -2.25 -1.97
CA HIS A 25 13.92 -3.00 -2.33
C HIS A 25 13.65 -4.03 -3.42
N ILE A 26 12.88 -3.63 -4.42
CA ILE A 26 12.57 -4.47 -5.58
C ILE A 26 12.83 -3.66 -6.83
N SER A 27 12.83 -4.33 -7.98
CA SER A 27 13.02 -3.63 -9.25
C SER A 27 11.75 -2.87 -9.63
N GLN A 28 11.94 -1.83 -10.43
CA GLN A 28 10.81 -1.05 -10.91
C GLN A 28 9.88 -1.92 -11.76
N ARG A 29 10.45 -2.86 -12.51
CA ARG A 29 9.65 -3.78 -13.32
C ARG A 29 8.74 -4.63 -12.44
N THR A 30 9.27 -5.14 -11.34
CA THR A 30 8.49 -5.95 -10.42
C THR A 30 7.37 -5.12 -9.81
N TYR A 31 7.68 -3.92 -9.38
CA TYR A 31 6.66 -3.06 -8.80
C TYR A 31 5.59 -2.69 -9.83
N SER A 32 6.02 -2.38 -11.04
CA SER A 32 5.08 -2.05 -12.12
C SER A 32 4.11 -3.20 -12.36
N HIS A 33 4.62 -4.43 -12.30
CA HIS A 33 3.77 -5.60 -12.45
C HIS A 33 2.73 -5.68 -11.32
N TYR A 34 3.11 -5.30 -10.11
CA TYR A 34 2.18 -5.31 -8.99
C TYR A 34 1.04 -4.30 -9.19
N GLU A 35 1.33 -3.15 -9.78
CA GLU A 35 0.27 -2.18 -10.08
C GLU A 35 -0.68 -2.70 -11.14
N THR A 36 -0.18 -3.51 -12.05
CA THR A 36 -0.99 -4.08 -13.14
C THR A 36 -1.76 -5.30 -12.67
N ASP A 37 -1.09 -6.16 -11.89
CA ASP A 37 -1.68 -7.41 -11.41
C ASP A 37 -1.30 -7.62 -9.95
N SER A 38 -2.07 -7.01 -9.08
CA SER A 38 -1.77 -7.05 -7.65
C SER A 38 -1.95 -8.43 -7.03
N ARG A 39 -2.56 -9.36 -7.77
CA ARG A 39 -2.74 -10.72 -7.23
C ARG A 39 -1.43 -11.46 -7.07
N SER A 40 -0.40 -11.06 -7.82
CA SER A 40 0.92 -11.68 -7.72
C SER A 40 1.75 -11.08 -6.59
N MET A 41 1.22 -10.06 -5.92
CA MET A 41 1.96 -9.30 -4.93
C MET A 41 1.97 -10.03 -3.58
N PRO A 42 3.16 -10.27 -3.00
CA PRO A 42 3.23 -10.87 -1.66
C PRO A 42 2.59 -9.95 -0.63
N ILE A 43 2.05 -10.53 0.43
CA ILE A 43 1.36 -9.76 1.46
C ILE A 43 2.26 -8.72 2.12
N GLU A 44 3.56 -8.93 2.11
CA GLU A 44 4.49 -7.97 2.68
C GLU A 44 4.44 -6.62 1.98
N VAL A 45 4.18 -6.63 0.68
CA VAL A 45 4.21 -5.40 -0.11
C VAL A 45 3.08 -4.46 0.29
N PRO A 46 1.80 -4.87 0.26
CA PRO A 46 0.73 -3.96 0.67
C PRO A 46 0.84 -3.58 2.14
N ARG A 47 1.37 -4.48 2.98
CA ARG A 47 1.56 -4.16 4.39
C ARG A 47 2.53 -2.98 4.55
N ARG A 48 3.65 -3.02 3.83
CA ARG A 48 4.64 -1.96 3.90
C ARG A 48 4.12 -0.67 3.27
N LEU A 49 3.33 -0.81 2.19
CA LEU A 49 2.76 0.36 1.55
C LEU A 49 1.72 1.04 2.43
N ALA A 50 0.96 0.26 3.20
CA ALA A 50 0.00 0.83 4.13
C ALA A 50 0.71 1.69 5.16
N VAL A 51 1.86 1.24 5.65
CA VAL A 51 2.66 2.04 6.57
C VAL A 51 3.22 3.28 5.87
N TYR A 52 3.75 3.10 4.69
CA TYR A 52 4.37 4.19 3.94
C TYR A 52 3.37 5.31 3.67
N TYR A 53 2.16 4.96 3.29
CA TYR A 53 1.13 5.95 2.96
C TYR A 53 0.26 6.31 4.17
N ASN A 54 0.57 5.76 5.33
CA ASN A 54 -0.19 6.01 6.55
C ASN A 54 -1.68 5.71 6.34
N THR A 55 -1.96 4.52 5.86
CA THR A 55 -3.31 4.08 5.61
C THR A 55 -3.45 2.62 6.04
N SER A 56 -4.57 1.98 5.73
CA SER A 56 -4.80 0.59 6.10
C SER A 56 -4.74 -0.31 4.88
N MET A 57 -4.48 -1.59 5.12
CA MET A 57 -4.55 -2.56 4.03
C MET A 57 -5.97 -2.68 3.49
N ASP A 58 -6.97 -2.49 4.35
CA ASP A 58 -8.37 -2.51 3.90
C ASP A 58 -8.63 -1.42 2.87
N TYR A 59 -8.07 -0.24 3.09
CA TYR A 59 -8.22 0.84 2.12
C TYR A 59 -7.55 0.47 0.80
N LEU A 60 -6.34 -0.10 0.88
CA LEU A 60 -5.61 -0.49 -0.33
C LEU A 60 -6.37 -1.57 -1.10
N ALA A 61 -7.03 -2.45 -0.39
CA ALA A 61 -7.79 -3.54 -1.01
C ALA A 61 -9.21 -3.12 -1.38
N GLU A 62 -9.55 -1.85 -1.20
CA GLU A 62 -10.86 -1.31 -1.51
C GLU A 62 -11.98 -1.93 -0.69
N LEU A 63 -11.65 -2.38 0.51
CA LEU A 63 -12.65 -2.92 1.44
C LEU A 63 -13.27 -1.83 2.29
N THR A 64 -12.70 -0.64 2.29
CA THR A 64 -13.22 0.51 3.00
C THR A 64 -12.84 1.77 2.23
N ASP A 65 -13.61 2.82 2.38
CA ASP A 65 -13.28 4.13 1.83
C ASP A 65 -12.56 5.02 2.82
N GLU A 66 -12.37 4.53 4.04
CA GLU A 66 -11.69 5.30 5.07
C GLU A 66 -10.19 5.22 4.88
N LYS A 67 -9.61 6.33 4.48
CA LYS A 67 -8.19 6.41 4.17
C LYS A 67 -7.32 6.39 5.41
N LYS A 68 -7.84 6.91 6.52
CA LYS A 68 -7.07 6.95 7.74
C LYS A 68 -6.84 5.53 8.26
N PRO A 69 -5.67 5.24 8.81
CA PRO A 69 -5.44 3.92 9.37
C PRO A 69 -6.31 3.72 10.59
N TYR A 70 -6.64 2.48 10.86
CA TYR A 70 -7.37 2.15 12.08
C TYR A 70 -6.53 2.53 13.29
N THR A 71 -7.21 2.85 14.39
CA THR A 71 -6.54 3.12 15.62
C THR A 71 -5.67 1.94 16.02
N ARG A 72 -4.40 2.20 16.30
CA ARG A 72 -3.49 1.15 16.69
C ARG A 72 -3.83 0.64 18.08
N SER A 73 -3.45 -0.59 18.34
CA SER A 73 -3.74 -1.20 19.61
C SER A 73 -3.13 -0.44 20.78
N LYS A 74 -2.06 0.26 20.54
CA LYS A 74 -1.47 1.04 21.59
C LYS A 74 -2.44 2.08 22.08
N GLU A 75 -3.25 2.54 21.19
CA GLU A 75 -4.27 3.49 21.54
C GLU A 75 -5.51 2.79 21.98
N THR A 76 -5.61 1.60 21.61
CA THR A 76 -6.75 0.84 21.96
C THR A 76 -6.50 0.01 23.13
N LEU A 77 -5.75 -0.24 23.45
CA LEU A 77 -5.52 -1.17 24.31
C LEU A 77 -5.41 -1.06 25.44
N PRO A 78 -5.76 -0.96 25.38
CA PRO A 78 -5.76 -1.06 26.09
C PRO A 78 -5.55 -1.33 26.74
N LYS A 79 -5.72 -1.21 26.38
CA LYS A 79 -5.50 -1.34 26.56
C LYS A 79 -5.39 -1.61 26.92
#